data_c2e61838e7e36f99b90e9a6e8047a40d
#
_entry.id   c2e61838e7e36f99b90e9a6e8047a40d
#
_cell.length_a   1.000
_cell.length_b   1.000
_cell.length_c   1.000
_cell.angle_alpha   90.00
_cell.angle_beta   90.00
_cell.angle_gamma   90.00
#
_symmetry.space_group_name_H-M   'P 1'
#
loop_
_entity.id
_entity.type
_entity.pdbx_description
1 polymer ?
#
loop_
_entity_poly.entity_id
_entity_poly.type
_entity_poly.pdbx_seq_one_letter_code
_entity_poly.pdbx_strand_id
1 'polypeptide(L)'
;MAASRRRTPGRPAVPRPAWARLAGLNTILLGVFAVLLITVLIYGCVRASGLNAAFILYKGPCSQSKTINLSLHLLLNVFGTLILASSNYFMQILNAPSRAELDHAHARSGWVNIGVPSIRNFIYLGPVKFTCWLILACSSVPLHLFFNSLVFEVAEIRSGFEMTIATETFLEGAEYFEPGASL
;
A
#
# COMPACT_ATOMS: atom_id res chain seq x y z
N MET A 1 35.68 -51.55 -26.86
CA MET A 1 36.01 -50.13 -27.04
C MET A 1 35.05 -49.28 -26.19
N ALA A 2 35.51 -48.78 -25.08
CA ALA A 2 34.72 -47.98 -24.14
C ALA A 2 34.85 -46.48 -24.56
N ALA A 3 33.77 -45.88 -24.98
CA ALA A 3 33.72 -44.47 -25.35
C ALA A 3 33.81 -43.61 -24.06
N SER A 4 34.94 -42.96 -23.83
CA SER A 4 35.14 -41.96 -22.78
C SER A 4 34.21 -40.79 -23.00
N ARG A 5 33.15 -40.65 -22.19
CA ARG A 5 32.33 -39.41 -22.08
C ARG A 5 33.20 -38.31 -21.53
N ARG A 6 33.72 -37.46 -22.40
CA ARG A 6 34.33 -36.18 -21.98
C ARG A 6 33.27 -35.35 -21.25
N ARG A 7 33.45 -35.12 -19.94
CA ARG A 7 32.70 -34.14 -19.18
C ARG A 7 33.07 -32.77 -19.72
N THR A 8 32.11 -32.09 -20.33
CA THR A 8 32.25 -30.68 -20.68
C THR A 8 32.51 -29.89 -19.40
N PRO A 9 33.55 -29.07 -19.32
CA PRO A 9 33.79 -28.21 -18.15
C PRO A 9 32.58 -27.32 -17.94
N GLY A 10 32.04 -27.33 -16.71
CA GLY A 10 30.89 -26.52 -16.34
C GLY A 10 31.12 -25.05 -16.73
N ARG A 11 30.19 -24.47 -17.50
CA ARG A 11 30.20 -23.03 -17.81
C ARG A 11 30.29 -22.26 -16.49
N PRO A 12 31.22 -21.32 -16.32
CA PRO A 12 31.27 -20.47 -15.15
C PRO A 12 29.91 -19.80 -14.97
N ALA A 13 29.40 -19.80 -13.74
CA ALA A 13 28.12 -19.18 -13.41
C ALA A 13 28.21 -17.69 -13.77
N VAL A 14 27.47 -17.27 -14.80
CA VAL A 14 27.41 -15.85 -15.19
C VAL A 14 26.73 -15.09 -14.04
N PRO A 15 27.39 -14.08 -13.46
CA PRO A 15 26.82 -13.30 -12.38
C PRO A 15 25.50 -12.70 -12.81
N ARG A 16 24.48 -12.79 -11.95
CA ARG A 16 23.15 -12.22 -12.22
C ARG A 16 23.28 -10.72 -12.51
N PRO A 17 22.64 -10.22 -13.58
CA PRO A 17 22.71 -8.81 -13.92
C PRO A 17 22.16 -7.93 -12.79
N ALA A 18 22.63 -6.70 -12.66
CA ALA A 18 22.29 -5.80 -11.57
C ALA A 18 20.77 -5.58 -11.43
N TRP A 19 20.07 -5.46 -12.56
CA TRP A 19 18.60 -5.31 -12.54
C TRP A 19 17.87 -6.51 -11.89
N ALA A 20 18.36 -7.73 -12.11
CA ALA A 20 17.74 -8.92 -11.52
C ALA A 20 17.97 -9.01 -9.99
N ARG A 21 19.12 -8.50 -9.50
CA ARG A 21 19.38 -8.38 -8.06
C ARG A 21 18.49 -7.34 -7.44
N LEU A 22 18.34 -6.18 -8.07
CA LEU A 22 17.45 -5.11 -7.62
C LEU A 22 15.98 -5.54 -7.63
N ALA A 23 15.52 -6.23 -8.67
CA ALA A 23 14.18 -6.81 -8.74
C ALA A 23 13.95 -7.81 -7.59
N GLY A 24 14.92 -8.70 -7.32
CA GLY A 24 14.84 -9.64 -6.21
C GLY A 24 14.75 -8.96 -4.85
N LEU A 25 15.59 -7.95 -4.60
CA LEU A 25 15.55 -7.16 -3.37
C LEU A 25 14.18 -6.46 -3.20
N ASN A 26 13.71 -5.84 -4.26
CA ASN A 26 12.41 -5.15 -4.26
C ASN A 26 11.25 -6.11 -3.98
N THR A 27 11.27 -7.31 -4.56
CA THR A 27 10.28 -8.36 -4.28
C THR A 27 10.30 -8.78 -2.81
N ILE A 28 11.48 -8.96 -2.22
CA ILE A 28 11.63 -9.30 -0.79
C ILE A 28 11.06 -8.19 0.08
N LEU A 29 11.40 -6.93 -0.20
CA LEU A 29 10.89 -5.77 0.56
C LEU A 29 9.37 -5.68 0.50
N LEU A 30 8.78 -5.84 -0.70
CA LEU A 30 7.32 -5.87 -0.87
C LEU A 30 6.68 -7.05 -0.13
N GLY A 31 7.32 -8.22 -0.15
CA GLY A 31 6.86 -9.40 0.58
C GLY A 31 6.84 -9.18 2.10
N VAL A 32 7.92 -8.64 2.65
CA VAL A 32 8.00 -8.28 4.08
C VAL A 32 6.91 -7.26 4.44
N PHE A 33 6.72 -6.24 3.61
CA PHE A 33 5.71 -5.23 3.83
C PHE A 33 4.28 -5.79 3.75
N ALA A 34 4.00 -6.68 2.80
CA ALA A 34 2.71 -7.38 2.70
C ALA A 34 2.41 -8.21 3.95
N VAL A 35 3.40 -8.96 4.45
CA VAL A 35 3.26 -9.74 5.70
C VAL A 35 2.95 -8.81 6.88
N LEU A 36 3.64 -7.67 6.98
CA LEU A 36 3.40 -6.69 8.04
C LEU A 36 1.98 -6.12 7.96
N LEU A 37 1.51 -5.73 6.78
CA LEU A 37 0.14 -5.23 6.59
C LEU A 37 -0.91 -6.28 6.95
N ILE A 38 -0.72 -7.53 6.53
CA ILE A 38 -1.64 -8.64 6.85
C ILE A 38 -1.66 -8.86 8.37
N THR A 39 -0.51 -8.80 9.03
CA THR A 39 -0.42 -8.96 10.49
C THR A 39 -1.19 -7.83 11.21
N VAL A 40 -1.01 -6.58 10.79
CA VAL A 40 -1.75 -5.43 11.34
C VAL A 40 -3.25 -5.58 11.09
N LEU A 41 -3.66 -6.02 9.90
CA LEU A 41 -5.06 -6.26 9.56
C LEU A 41 -5.68 -7.33 10.45
N ILE A 42 -5.02 -8.48 10.59
CA ILE A 42 -5.49 -9.58 11.46
C ILE A 42 -5.60 -9.09 12.90
N TYR A 43 -4.59 -8.40 13.41
CA TYR A 43 -4.61 -7.82 14.76
C TYR A 43 -5.78 -6.86 14.94
N GLY A 44 -6.01 -5.96 13.98
CA GLY A 44 -7.14 -5.03 13.98
C GLY A 44 -8.49 -5.75 13.98
N CYS A 45 -8.68 -6.76 13.13
CA CYS A 45 -9.91 -7.55 13.05
C CYS A 45 -10.21 -8.30 14.35
N VAL A 46 -9.19 -8.89 14.98
CA VAL A 46 -9.34 -9.60 16.25
C VAL A 46 -9.73 -8.63 17.36
N ARG A 47 -9.14 -7.44 17.40
CA ARG A 47 -9.45 -6.42 18.41
C ARG A 47 -10.81 -5.76 18.21
N ALA A 48 -11.23 -5.59 16.96
CA ALA A 48 -12.52 -4.97 16.61
C ALA A 48 -13.70 -5.95 16.67
N SER A 49 -13.48 -7.22 16.97
CA SER A 49 -14.50 -8.28 16.97
C SER A 49 -15.20 -8.46 15.62
N GLY A 50 -14.54 -8.12 14.52
CA GLY A 50 -15.03 -8.34 13.16
C GLY A 50 -14.48 -7.38 12.12
N LEU A 51 -14.70 -7.70 10.83
CA LEU A 51 -14.23 -6.93 9.68
C LEU A 51 -14.96 -5.59 9.50
N ASN A 52 -16.15 -5.45 10.07
CA ASN A 52 -17.03 -4.29 9.88
C ASN A 52 -16.95 -3.27 11.02
N ALA A 53 -16.15 -3.54 12.05
CA ALA A 53 -16.02 -2.65 13.20
C ALA A 53 -14.77 -1.78 13.05
N ALA A 54 -14.90 -0.49 13.33
CA ALA A 54 -13.76 0.41 13.37
C ALA A 54 -12.87 0.08 14.58
N PHE A 55 -11.57 -0.08 14.35
CA PHE A 55 -10.61 -0.29 15.43
C PHE A 55 -10.11 1.05 15.96
N ILE A 56 -10.33 1.30 17.26
CA ILE A 56 -9.80 2.51 17.91
C ILE A 56 -8.34 2.26 18.26
N LEU A 57 -7.45 2.91 17.51
CA LEU A 57 -6.01 2.80 17.72
C LEU A 57 -5.55 3.55 18.98
N TYR A 58 -6.11 4.73 19.20
CA TYR A 58 -5.78 5.60 20.33
C TYR A 58 -6.99 6.37 20.83
N LYS A 59 -7.14 6.48 22.14
CA LYS A 59 -8.15 7.32 22.83
C LYS A 59 -7.43 8.15 23.89
N GLY A 60 -7.45 9.47 23.73
CA GLY A 60 -6.75 10.36 24.63
C GLY A 60 -6.90 11.83 24.26
N PRO A 61 -6.06 12.72 24.82
CA PRO A 61 -6.11 14.16 24.58
C PRO A 61 -6.02 14.49 23.08
N CYS A 62 -6.82 15.47 22.62
CA CYS A 62 -6.89 15.88 21.21
C CYS A 62 -5.52 16.28 20.62
N SER A 63 -4.64 16.87 21.40
CA SER A 63 -3.30 17.27 20.96
C SER A 63 -2.45 16.05 20.54
N GLN A 64 -2.47 15.00 21.37
CA GLN A 64 -1.73 13.77 21.08
C GLN A 64 -2.38 12.99 19.93
N SER A 65 -3.72 12.95 19.88
CA SER A 65 -4.47 12.32 18.79
C SER A 65 -4.09 12.92 17.44
N LYS A 66 -4.04 14.26 17.34
CA LYS A 66 -3.60 14.96 16.11
C LYS A 66 -2.18 14.59 15.69
N THR A 67 -1.25 14.52 16.65
CA THR A 67 0.14 14.15 16.35
C THR A 67 0.26 12.72 15.86
N ILE A 68 -0.45 11.78 16.49
CA ILE A 68 -0.50 10.36 16.08
C ILE A 68 -1.11 10.24 14.70
N ASN A 69 -2.25 10.88 14.46
CA ASN A 69 -2.94 10.89 13.18
C ASN A 69 -2.02 11.40 12.05
N LEU A 70 -1.39 12.56 12.25
CA LEU A 70 -0.44 13.13 11.29
C LEU A 70 0.73 12.18 11.01
N SER A 71 1.31 11.58 12.06
CA SER A 71 2.44 10.64 11.93
C SER A 71 2.04 9.38 11.16
N LEU A 72 0.85 8.84 11.41
CA LEU A 72 0.32 7.69 10.69
C LEU A 72 0.07 8.00 9.22
N HIS A 73 -0.54 9.15 8.91
CA HIS A 73 -0.73 9.58 7.52
C HIS A 73 0.59 9.77 6.79
N LEU A 74 1.59 10.38 7.44
CA LEU A 74 2.92 10.51 6.85
C LEU A 74 3.55 9.14 6.56
N LEU A 75 3.47 8.23 7.52
CA LEU A 75 3.99 6.86 7.37
C LEU A 75 3.30 6.12 6.23
N LEU A 76 1.96 6.18 6.16
CA LEU A 76 1.17 5.57 5.09
C LEU A 76 1.54 6.15 3.72
N ASN A 77 1.73 7.46 3.62
CA ASN A 77 2.13 8.11 2.37
C ASN A 77 3.53 7.67 1.91
N VAL A 78 4.49 7.54 2.84
CA VAL A 78 5.82 7.01 2.52
C VAL A 78 5.72 5.57 2.00
N PHE A 79 5.00 4.70 2.69
CA PHE A 79 4.83 3.31 2.27
C PHE A 79 4.06 3.20 0.95
N GLY A 80 2.99 3.97 0.78
CA GLY A 80 2.24 4.03 -0.48
C GLY A 80 3.14 4.42 -1.65
N THR A 81 3.98 5.43 -1.46
CA THR A 81 4.94 5.88 -2.49
C THR A 81 5.96 4.79 -2.81
N LEU A 82 6.49 4.08 -1.81
CA LEU A 82 7.43 2.98 -2.03
C LEU A 82 6.81 1.83 -2.83
N ILE A 83 5.56 1.45 -2.51
CA ILE A 83 4.83 0.41 -3.25
C ILE A 83 4.62 0.83 -4.70
N LEU A 84 4.21 2.08 -4.93
CA LEU A 84 3.99 2.60 -6.29
C LEU A 84 5.29 2.70 -7.09
N ALA A 85 6.37 3.15 -6.46
CA ALA A 85 7.69 3.16 -7.09
C ALA A 85 8.13 1.75 -7.48
N SER A 86 7.89 0.77 -6.60
CA SER A 86 8.15 -0.64 -6.86
C SER A 86 7.31 -1.17 -8.02
N SER A 87 6.01 -0.89 -8.03
CA SER A 87 5.10 -1.27 -9.11
C SER A 87 5.56 -0.68 -10.44
N ASN A 88 5.89 0.61 -10.47
CA ASN A 88 6.41 1.29 -11.66
C ASN A 88 7.72 0.67 -12.16
N TYR A 89 8.62 0.32 -11.26
CA TYR A 89 9.86 -0.37 -11.62
C TYR A 89 9.59 -1.72 -12.32
N PHE A 90 8.66 -2.54 -11.79
CA PHE A 90 8.28 -3.79 -12.43
C PHE A 90 7.56 -3.56 -13.77
N MET A 91 6.68 -2.56 -13.85
CA MET A 91 6.04 -2.19 -15.11
C MET A 91 7.06 -1.82 -16.19
N GLN A 92 8.14 -1.11 -15.84
CA GLN A 92 9.22 -0.80 -16.78
C GLN A 92 9.97 -2.05 -17.25
N ILE A 93 10.27 -2.98 -16.35
CA ILE A 93 10.91 -4.26 -16.71
C ILE A 93 10.00 -5.08 -17.63
N LEU A 94 8.70 -5.15 -17.34
CA LEU A 94 7.74 -5.91 -18.17
C LEU A 94 7.54 -5.28 -19.56
N ASN A 95 7.62 -3.96 -19.66
CA ASN A 95 7.52 -3.23 -20.93
C ASN A 95 8.80 -3.31 -21.77
N ALA A 96 9.92 -3.72 -21.18
CA ALA A 96 11.18 -3.88 -21.90
C ALA A 96 11.12 -5.09 -22.83
N PRO A 97 11.37 -4.91 -24.15
CA PRO A 97 11.38 -5.99 -25.12
C PRO A 97 12.58 -6.92 -24.91
N SER A 98 12.36 -8.21 -24.96
CA SER A 98 13.42 -9.20 -25.03
C SER A 98 14.00 -9.26 -26.46
N ARG A 99 15.21 -9.86 -26.59
CA ARG A 99 15.86 -10.00 -27.89
C ARG A 99 14.96 -10.73 -28.91
N ALA A 100 14.30 -11.80 -28.49
CA ALA A 100 13.41 -12.55 -29.35
C ALA A 100 12.18 -11.74 -29.82
N GLU A 101 11.61 -10.92 -28.94
CA GLU A 101 10.50 -10.02 -29.27
C GLU A 101 10.94 -8.92 -30.25
N LEU A 102 12.16 -8.42 -30.08
CA LEU A 102 12.75 -7.43 -30.96
C LEU A 102 12.98 -8.02 -32.38
N ASP A 103 13.60 -9.20 -32.44
CA ASP A 103 13.86 -9.90 -33.72
C ASP A 103 12.54 -10.23 -34.44
N HIS A 104 11.51 -10.63 -33.70
CA HIS A 104 10.18 -10.88 -34.26
C HIS A 104 9.50 -9.61 -34.79
N ALA A 105 9.67 -8.47 -34.11
CA ALA A 105 9.15 -7.19 -34.57
C ALA A 105 9.84 -6.75 -35.86
N HIS A 106 11.16 -6.87 -35.95
CA HIS A 106 11.94 -6.52 -37.14
C HIS A 106 11.60 -7.42 -38.32
N ALA A 107 11.40 -8.73 -38.10
CA ALA A 107 11.00 -9.64 -39.17
C ALA A 107 9.63 -9.27 -39.80
N ARG A 108 8.80 -8.50 -39.11
CA ARG A 108 7.51 -7.98 -39.60
C ARG A 108 7.58 -6.50 -40.03
N SER A 109 8.76 -5.99 -40.28
CA SER A 109 9.00 -4.57 -40.63
C SER A 109 8.44 -3.59 -39.58
N GLY A 110 8.26 -4.07 -38.35
CA GLY A 110 7.85 -3.28 -37.19
C GLY A 110 9.06 -2.79 -36.40
N TRP A 111 8.81 -1.84 -35.48
CA TRP A 111 9.87 -1.36 -34.58
C TRP A 111 9.31 -1.23 -33.15
N VAL A 112 10.18 -1.40 -32.16
CA VAL A 112 9.88 -1.39 -30.73
C VAL A 112 10.72 -0.32 -30.05
N ASN A 113 10.15 0.42 -29.13
CA ASN A 113 10.87 1.43 -28.36
C ASN A 113 11.75 0.76 -27.29
N ILE A 114 13.05 1.02 -27.35
CA ILE A 114 14.02 0.49 -26.39
C ILE A 114 14.37 1.59 -25.39
N GLY A 115 14.35 1.25 -24.08
CA GLY A 115 14.72 2.18 -23.01
C GLY A 115 13.65 3.17 -22.58
N VAL A 116 12.52 3.25 -23.29
CA VAL A 116 11.38 4.09 -22.92
C VAL A 116 10.12 3.24 -22.84
N PRO A 117 9.35 3.31 -21.74
CA PRO A 117 8.06 2.61 -21.64
C PRO A 117 7.12 3.11 -22.73
N SER A 118 6.57 2.21 -23.52
CA SER A 118 5.69 2.54 -24.63
C SER A 118 4.52 1.57 -24.72
N ILE A 119 3.30 2.09 -24.87
CA ILE A 119 2.09 1.30 -25.10
C ILE A 119 2.22 0.52 -26.42
N ARG A 120 2.95 1.05 -27.40
CA ARG A 120 3.20 0.40 -28.68
C ARG A 120 3.96 -0.91 -28.54
N ASN A 121 4.83 -1.03 -27.52
CA ASN A 121 5.58 -2.25 -27.29
C ASN A 121 4.67 -3.45 -27.03
N PHE A 122 3.48 -3.24 -26.46
CA PHE A 122 2.55 -4.34 -26.13
C PHE A 122 2.03 -5.10 -27.34
N ILE A 123 2.10 -4.53 -28.53
CA ILE A 123 1.76 -5.22 -29.80
C ILE A 123 2.71 -6.40 -30.06
N TYR A 124 3.97 -6.27 -29.62
CA TYR A 124 5.04 -7.25 -29.84
C TYR A 124 5.43 -8.04 -28.60
N LEU A 125 5.00 -7.60 -27.42
CA LEU A 125 5.24 -8.26 -26.13
C LEU A 125 4.28 -9.46 -25.96
N GLY A 126 4.79 -10.52 -25.31
CA GLY A 126 3.97 -11.69 -25.00
C GLY A 126 2.78 -11.35 -24.07
N PRO A 127 1.65 -12.07 -24.21
CA PRO A 127 0.41 -11.78 -23.47
C PRO A 127 0.60 -11.82 -21.94
N VAL A 128 1.49 -12.66 -21.44
CA VAL A 128 1.78 -12.76 -20.00
C VAL A 128 2.39 -11.45 -19.47
N LYS A 129 3.35 -10.88 -20.20
CA LYS A 129 3.95 -9.59 -19.81
C LYS A 129 2.91 -8.47 -19.80
N PHE A 130 2.05 -8.43 -20.82
CA PHE A 130 0.97 -7.45 -20.91
C PHE A 130 -0.03 -7.59 -19.76
N THR A 131 -0.48 -8.82 -19.47
CA THR A 131 -1.42 -9.08 -18.38
C THR A 131 -0.83 -8.69 -17.01
N CYS A 132 0.42 -9.07 -16.74
CA CYS A 132 1.10 -8.66 -15.49
C CYS A 132 1.24 -7.14 -15.40
N TRP A 133 1.61 -6.48 -16.49
CA TRP A 133 1.69 -5.02 -16.55
C TRP A 133 0.33 -4.36 -16.26
N LEU A 134 -0.73 -4.88 -16.87
CA LEU A 134 -2.09 -4.36 -16.70
C LEU A 134 -2.56 -4.52 -15.23
N ILE A 135 -2.30 -5.67 -14.62
CA ILE A 135 -2.62 -5.91 -13.21
C ILE A 135 -1.91 -4.89 -12.32
N LEU A 136 -0.61 -4.65 -12.54
CA LEU A 136 0.16 -3.66 -11.79
C LEU A 136 -0.38 -2.24 -11.99
N ALA A 137 -0.71 -1.86 -13.22
CA ALA A 137 -1.28 -0.56 -13.53
C ALA A 137 -2.65 -0.36 -12.87
N CYS A 138 -3.54 -1.34 -12.98
CA CYS A 138 -4.87 -1.29 -12.37
C CYS A 138 -4.82 -1.30 -10.83
N SER A 139 -3.85 -1.99 -10.21
CA SER A 139 -3.71 -2.02 -8.75
C SER A 139 -3.16 -0.71 -8.18
N SER A 140 -2.45 0.08 -8.98
CA SER A 140 -1.86 1.35 -8.53
C SER A 140 -2.91 2.42 -8.25
N VAL A 141 -4.03 2.45 -8.99
CA VAL A 141 -5.09 3.45 -8.82
C VAL A 141 -5.84 3.30 -7.48
N PRO A 142 -6.36 2.12 -7.12
CA PRO A 142 -7.02 1.93 -5.82
C PRO A 142 -6.09 2.21 -4.64
N LEU A 143 -4.81 1.90 -4.78
CA LEU A 143 -3.84 2.08 -3.72
C LEU A 143 -3.77 3.54 -3.25
N HIS A 144 -3.73 4.49 -4.18
CA HIS A 144 -3.75 5.93 -3.86
C HIS A 144 -5.05 6.37 -3.16
N LEU A 145 -6.19 5.83 -3.59
CA LEU A 145 -7.49 6.19 -3.03
C LEU A 145 -7.66 5.62 -1.61
N PHE A 146 -7.30 4.36 -1.41
CA PHE A 146 -7.54 3.68 -0.13
C PHE A 146 -6.55 4.07 0.96
N PHE A 147 -5.28 4.31 0.65
CA PHE A 147 -4.30 4.64 1.68
C PHE A 147 -4.64 5.91 2.46
N ASN A 148 -5.22 6.93 1.81
CA ASN A 148 -5.63 8.16 2.48
C ASN A 148 -6.90 8.00 3.33
N SER A 149 -7.70 6.95 3.07
CA SER A 149 -8.97 6.70 3.77
C SER A 149 -8.85 5.68 4.91
N LEU A 150 -7.67 5.06 5.11
CA LEU A 150 -7.46 4.01 6.09
C LEU A 150 -7.46 4.50 7.54
N VAL A 151 -7.05 5.74 7.78
CA VAL A 151 -6.96 6.34 9.09
C VAL A 151 -7.74 7.64 9.11
N PHE A 152 -8.59 7.81 10.10
CA PHE A 152 -9.34 9.05 10.31
C PHE A 152 -9.44 9.36 11.80
N GLU A 153 -9.46 10.64 12.10
CA GLU A 153 -9.64 11.15 13.45
C GLU A 153 -11.12 11.46 13.68
N VAL A 154 -11.68 10.91 14.76
CA VAL A 154 -13.02 11.26 15.23
C VAL A 154 -12.86 12.07 16.50
N ALA A 155 -13.22 13.35 16.46
CA ALA A 155 -13.32 14.20 17.64
C ALA A 155 -14.73 14.07 18.21
N GLU A 156 -14.87 13.36 19.33
CA GLU A 156 -16.06 13.49 20.16
C GLU A 156 -16.00 14.83 20.90
N ILE A 157 -16.68 15.84 20.37
CA ILE A 157 -16.97 17.03 21.12
C ILE A 157 -18.12 16.67 22.04
N ARG A 158 -17.84 16.36 23.29
CA ARG A 158 -18.87 16.40 24.32
C ARG A 158 -19.20 17.87 24.56
N SER A 159 -20.00 18.45 23.67
CA SER A 159 -20.80 19.58 24.02
C SER A 159 -21.88 19.03 24.96
N GLY A 160 -21.59 19.03 26.23
CA GLY A 160 -22.61 18.82 27.21
C GLY A 160 -23.64 19.93 27.01
N PHE A 161 -24.73 19.60 26.30
CA PHE A 161 -25.91 20.41 26.37
C PHE A 161 -26.50 20.10 27.76
N GLU A 162 -26.06 20.84 28.77
CA GLU A 162 -26.66 20.78 30.09
C GLU A 162 -27.95 21.59 30.04
N MET A 163 -29.05 20.89 29.92
CA MET A 163 -30.38 21.50 30.07
C MET A 163 -30.72 21.53 31.54
N THR A 164 -30.51 22.68 32.18
CA THR A 164 -30.96 22.91 33.55
C THR A 164 -32.48 23.08 33.54
N ILE A 165 -33.20 22.07 34.01
CA ILE A 165 -34.65 22.16 34.16
C ILE A 165 -34.88 22.73 35.56
N ALA A 166 -35.39 23.97 35.60
CA ALA A 166 -35.82 24.59 36.84
C ALA A 166 -37.10 23.89 37.33
N THR A 167 -37.11 23.45 38.56
CA THR A 167 -38.32 22.95 39.25
C THR A 167 -39.17 24.11 39.72
N GLU A 168 -40.42 23.88 40.01
CA GLU A 168 -41.38 24.89 40.50
C GLU A 168 -40.87 25.59 41.76
N THR A 169 -40.11 24.90 42.61
CA THR A 169 -39.46 25.42 43.82
C THR A 169 -38.38 26.45 43.51
N PHE A 170 -37.78 26.46 42.31
CA PHE A 170 -36.84 27.50 41.89
C PHE A 170 -37.52 28.87 41.76
N LEU A 171 -38.78 28.90 41.32
CA LEU A 171 -39.58 30.12 41.23
C LEU A 171 -39.96 30.69 42.60
N GLU A 172 -39.93 29.87 43.66
CA GLU A 172 -40.19 30.22 45.03
C GLU A 172 -38.94 30.63 45.82
N GLY A 173 -37.75 30.73 45.11
CA GLY A 173 -36.51 31.25 45.73
C GLY A 173 -35.65 30.16 46.36
N ALA A 174 -35.74 28.90 45.95
CA ALA A 174 -34.84 27.86 46.40
C ALA A 174 -33.39 28.11 45.90
N GLU A 175 -32.41 27.67 46.71
CA GLU A 175 -30.99 27.81 46.38
C GLU A 175 -30.67 27.12 45.04
N TYR A 176 -29.93 27.82 44.19
CA TYR A 176 -29.42 27.33 42.93
C TYR A 176 -28.00 26.78 43.13
N PHE A 177 -27.81 25.52 42.76
CA PHE A 177 -26.52 24.89 42.69
C PHE A 177 -26.06 24.80 41.24
N GLU A 178 -24.84 25.25 40.93
CA GLU A 178 -24.28 25.13 39.59
C GLU A 178 -24.13 23.66 39.19
N PRO A 179 -24.41 23.30 37.93
CA PRO A 179 -24.18 21.96 37.42
C PRO A 179 -22.72 21.52 37.66
N GLY A 180 -22.54 20.41 38.38
CA GLY A 180 -21.23 19.87 38.75
C GLY A 180 -20.71 20.28 40.14
N ALA A 181 -21.45 21.07 40.91
CA ALA A 181 -21.17 21.22 42.33
C ALA A 181 -21.47 19.91 43.07
N SER A 182 -20.45 19.27 43.63
CA SER A 182 -20.63 18.06 44.48
C SER A 182 -21.39 18.44 45.74
N LEU A 183 -22.48 17.80 45.98
CA LEU A 183 -23.17 17.76 47.27
C LEU A 183 -22.30 17.06 48.29
#